data_c087f7a22ba4475f6d789edc3dcd941e
#
_entry.id   c087f7a22ba4475f6d789edc3dcd941e
#
_cell.length_a   1.000
_cell.length_b   1.000
_cell.length_c   1.000
_cell.angle_alpha   90.00
_cell.angle_beta   90.00
_cell.angle_gamma   90.00
#
_symmetry.space_group_name_H-M   'P 1'
#
loop_
_entity.id
_entity.type
_entity.pdbx_description
1 polymer ?
#
loop_
_entity_poly.entity_id
_entity_poly.type
_entity_poly.pdbx_seq_one_letter_code
_entity_poly.pdbx_strand_id
1 'polypeptide(L)'
;MADEADILNANIEIADAFIHVANEKLESGVHPLAISAAMVHAAANFSAFSYAYGTQEALDEKRIIEEFHQLLLGYDDHHRQRVAQSQGEQQQKSSLERFVDRVKEEQ
;
A
#
# COMPACT_ATOMS: atom_id res chain seq x y z
N MET A 1 -14.95 -24.70 -11.01
CA MET A 1 -14.33 -23.42 -11.40
C MET A 1 -14.55 -22.41 -10.28
N ALA A 2 -13.52 -21.66 -9.94
CA ALA A 2 -13.63 -20.58 -8.99
C ALA A 2 -14.54 -19.49 -9.57
N ASP A 3 -15.45 -18.93 -8.78
CA ASP A 3 -16.26 -17.80 -9.21
C ASP A 3 -15.47 -16.49 -9.11
N GLU A 4 -16.06 -15.42 -9.57
CA GLU A 4 -15.42 -14.10 -9.60
C GLU A 4 -15.02 -13.61 -8.20
N ALA A 5 -15.84 -13.88 -7.19
CA ALA A 5 -15.55 -13.52 -5.80
C ALA A 5 -14.32 -14.27 -5.26
N ASP A 6 -14.18 -15.57 -5.58
CA ASP A 6 -13.03 -16.37 -5.18
C ASP A 6 -11.75 -15.88 -5.82
N ILE A 7 -11.80 -15.47 -7.09
CA ILE A 7 -10.65 -14.91 -7.82
C ILE A 7 -10.22 -13.58 -7.17
N LEU A 8 -11.17 -12.71 -6.84
CA LEU A 8 -10.90 -11.43 -6.20
C LEU A 8 -10.30 -11.62 -4.79
N ASN A 9 -10.82 -12.55 -4.02
CA ASN A 9 -10.30 -12.85 -2.69
C ASN A 9 -8.86 -13.38 -2.74
N ALA A 10 -8.57 -14.30 -3.68
CA ALA A 10 -7.23 -14.80 -3.90
C ALA A 10 -6.27 -13.68 -4.31
N ASN A 11 -6.72 -12.76 -5.15
CA ASN A 11 -5.95 -11.59 -5.58
C ASN A 11 -5.54 -10.72 -4.38
N ILE A 12 -6.48 -10.43 -3.48
CA ILE A 12 -6.21 -9.61 -2.28
C ILE A 12 -5.22 -10.32 -1.35
N GLU A 13 -5.39 -11.62 -1.12
CA GLU A 13 -4.48 -12.40 -0.27
C GLU A 13 -3.06 -12.42 -0.82
N ILE A 14 -2.92 -12.59 -2.13
CA ILE A 14 -1.61 -12.58 -2.79
C ILE A 14 -0.97 -11.19 -2.71
N ALA A 15 -1.75 -10.14 -2.96
CA ALA A 15 -1.28 -8.76 -2.85
C ALA A 15 -0.80 -8.46 -1.42
N ASP A 16 -1.53 -8.92 -0.41
CA ASP A 16 -1.14 -8.76 1.00
C ASP A 16 0.18 -9.46 1.30
N ALA A 17 0.44 -10.62 0.69
CA ALA A 17 1.71 -11.31 0.84
C ALA A 17 2.88 -10.48 0.30
N PHE A 18 2.71 -9.81 -0.83
CA PHE A 18 3.72 -8.89 -1.37
C PHE A 18 3.92 -7.68 -0.46
N ILE A 19 2.85 -7.13 0.10
CA ILE A 19 2.94 -6.03 1.05
C ILE A 19 3.68 -6.46 2.32
N HIS A 20 3.49 -7.69 2.77
CA HIS A 20 4.21 -8.22 3.91
C HIS A 20 5.73 -8.23 3.67
N VAL A 21 6.18 -8.66 2.49
CA VAL A 21 7.59 -8.61 2.10
C VAL A 21 8.09 -7.16 2.08
N ALA A 22 7.30 -6.25 1.51
CA ALA A 22 7.64 -4.83 1.49
C ALA A 22 7.83 -4.26 2.90
N ASN A 23 6.95 -4.63 3.83
CA ASN A 23 7.04 -4.19 5.22
C ASN A 23 8.29 -4.74 5.92
N GLU A 24 8.69 -5.98 5.65
CA GLU A 24 9.93 -6.55 6.16
C GLU A 24 11.14 -5.75 5.69
N LYS A 25 11.16 -5.36 4.42
CA LYS A 25 12.24 -4.53 3.84
C LYS A 25 12.27 -3.14 4.47
N LEU A 26 11.10 -2.57 4.71
CA LEU A 26 10.97 -1.27 5.37
C LEU A 26 11.55 -1.33 6.80
N GLU A 27 11.20 -2.37 7.55
CA GLU A 27 11.72 -2.59 8.90
C GLU A 27 13.22 -2.80 8.92
N SER A 28 13.79 -3.40 7.87
CA SER A 28 15.24 -3.58 7.73
C SER A 28 15.99 -2.31 7.31
N GLY A 29 15.30 -1.21 7.08
CA GLY A 29 15.91 0.08 6.78
C GLY A 29 15.98 0.44 5.31
N VAL A 30 15.33 -0.32 4.43
CA VAL A 30 15.28 0.02 3.01
C VAL A 30 14.35 1.22 2.82
N HIS A 31 14.78 2.17 2.02
CA HIS A 31 13.98 3.38 1.76
C HIS A 31 12.64 3.02 1.10
N PRO A 32 11.51 3.60 1.57
CA PRO A 32 10.19 3.25 1.02
C PRO A 32 10.05 3.46 -0.49
N LEU A 33 10.66 4.50 -1.04
CA LEU A 33 10.61 4.74 -2.49
C LEU A 33 11.39 3.68 -3.28
N ALA A 34 12.46 3.12 -2.71
CA ALA A 34 13.19 2.02 -3.34
C ALA A 34 12.33 0.75 -3.37
N ILE A 35 11.60 0.48 -2.29
CA ILE A 35 10.67 -0.65 -2.24
C ILE A 35 9.55 -0.48 -3.27
N SER A 36 8.98 0.72 -3.35
CA SER A 36 7.93 1.05 -4.32
C SER A 36 8.42 0.84 -5.76
N ALA A 37 9.61 1.31 -6.09
CA ALA A 37 10.20 1.12 -7.41
C ALA A 37 10.43 -0.36 -7.73
N ALA A 38 10.89 -1.14 -6.75
CA ALA A 38 11.08 -2.58 -6.91
C ALA A 38 9.76 -3.30 -7.18
N MET A 39 8.69 -2.90 -6.51
CA MET A 39 7.35 -3.48 -6.72
C MET A 39 6.83 -3.18 -8.13
N VAL A 40 7.03 -1.96 -8.61
CA VAL A 40 6.64 -1.59 -9.98
C VAL A 40 7.42 -2.43 -11.00
N HIS A 41 8.72 -2.58 -10.78
CA HIS A 41 9.57 -3.40 -11.65
C HIS A 41 9.10 -4.86 -11.68
N ALA A 42 8.85 -5.43 -10.52
CA ALA A 42 8.39 -6.81 -10.39
C ALA A 42 7.02 -7.02 -11.04
N ALA A 43 6.09 -6.08 -10.82
CA ALA A 43 4.75 -6.15 -11.39
C ALA A 43 4.79 -6.06 -12.93
N ALA A 44 5.61 -5.18 -13.48
CA ALA A 44 5.76 -5.06 -14.93
C ALA A 44 6.34 -6.33 -15.53
N ASN A 45 7.40 -6.86 -14.92
CA ASN A 45 8.04 -8.09 -15.38
C ASN A 45 7.07 -9.27 -15.36
N PHE A 46 6.41 -9.49 -14.23
CA PHE A 46 5.50 -10.62 -14.10
C PHE A 46 4.26 -10.49 -14.97
N SER A 47 3.73 -9.28 -15.14
CA SER A 47 2.60 -9.03 -16.05
C SER A 47 2.97 -9.36 -17.49
N ALA A 48 4.11 -8.89 -17.96
CA ALA A 48 4.58 -9.20 -19.30
C ALA A 48 4.79 -10.70 -19.50
N PHE A 49 5.40 -11.37 -18.52
CA PHE A 49 5.57 -12.82 -18.51
C PHE A 49 4.22 -13.55 -18.62
N SER A 50 3.23 -13.12 -17.82
CA SER A 50 1.92 -13.76 -17.77
C SER A 50 1.19 -13.70 -19.11
N TYR A 51 1.23 -12.53 -19.77
CA TYR A 51 0.59 -12.38 -21.08
C TYR A 51 1.36 -13.12 -22.19
N ALA A 52 2.66 -13.19 -22.09
CA ALA A 52 3.47 -13.89 -23.10
C ALA A 52 3.34 -15.42 -23.02
N TYR A 53 3.29 -15.97 -21.82
CA TYR A 53 3.36 -17.43 -21.60
C TYR A 53 2.12 -18.03 -20.97
N GLY A 54 1.37 -17.26 -20.21
CA GLY A 54 0.27 -17.76 -19.41
C GLY A 54 -1.12 -17.57 -20.01
N THR A 55 -1.27 -16.74 -21.01
CA THR A 55 -2.55 -16.49 -21.67
C THR A 55 -2.36 -16.49 -23.18
N GLN A 56 -3.48 -16.60 -23.93
CA GLN A 56 -3.47 -16.41 -25.38
C GLN A 56 -3.84 -14.99 -25.77
N GLU A 57 -4.11 -14.14 -24.79
CA GLU A 57 -4.49 -12.76 -25.03
C GLU A 57 -3.27 -11.88 -25.24
N ALA A 58 -3.41 -10.87 -26.11
CA ALA A 58 -2.38 -9.86 -26.29
C ALA A 58 -2.37 -8.93 -25.07
N LEU A 59 -1.18 -8.44 -24.72
CA LEU A 59 -1.02 -7.45 -23.65
C LEU A 59 -1.79 -6.17 -24.00
N ASP A 60 -2.70 -5.79 -23.13
CA ASP A 60 -3.42 -4.52 -23.21
C ASP A 60 -2.81 -3.56 -22.21
N GLU A 61 -1.79 -2.84 -22.65
CA GLU A 61 -1.04 -1.94 -21.77
C GLU A 61 -1.89 -0.80 -21.23
N LYS A 62 -2.81 -0.28 -22.03
CA LYS A 62 -3.68 0.83 -21.62
C LYS A 62 -4.59 0.42 -20.49
N ARG A 63 -5.17 -0.76 -20.58
CA ARG A 63 -6.04 -1.31 -19.54
C ARG A 63 -5.26 -1.53 -18.22
N ILE A 64 -4.08 -2.11 -18.29
CA ILE A 64 -3.25 -2.37 -17.12
C ILE A 64 -2.84 -1.06 -16.45
N ILE A 65 -2.42 -0.08 -17.24
CA ILE A 65 -2.03 1.23 -16.73
C ILE A 65 -3.22 1.94 -16.10
N GLU A 66 -4.39 1.87 -16.73
CA GLU A 66 -5.61 2.49 -16.19
C GLU A 66 -6.02 1.83 -14.86
N GLU A 67 -5.99 0.51 -14.76
CA GLU A 67 -6.27 -0.20 -13.53
C GLU A 67 -5.30 0.20 -12.41
N PHE A 68 -4.01 0.26 -12.74
CA PHE A 68 -2.98 0.71 -11.80
C PHE A 68 -3.23 2.14 -11.36
N HIS A 69 -3.58 3.02 -12.28
CA HIS A 69 -3.86 4.42 -11.99
C HIS A 69 -5.02 4.56 -10.99
N GLN A 70 -6.12 3.84 -11.20
CA GLN A 70 -7.28 3.89 -10.32
C GLN A 70 -6.93 3.34 -8.93
N LEU A 71 -6.22 2.23 -8.86
CA LEU A 71 -5.77 1.66 -7.59
C LEU A 71 -4.85 2.62 -6.85
N LEU A 72 -3.90 3.22 -7.56
CA LEU A 72 -2.95 4.16 -6.96
C LEU A 72 -3.67 5.36 -6.33
N LEU A 73 -4.61 5.96 -7.06
CA LEU A 73 -5.37 7.10 -6.53
C LEU A 73 -6.21 6.71 -5.31
N GLY A 74 -6.85 5.55 -5.36
CA GLY A 74 -7.65 5.05 -4.24
C GLY A 74 -6.82 4.80 -2.99
N TYR A 75 -5.69 4.14 -3.14
CA TYR A 75 -4.79 3.87 -2.01
C TYR A 75 -4.11 5.15 -1.50
N ASP A 76 -3.72 6.06 -2.38
CA ASP A 76 -3.16 7.34 -1.97
C ASP A 76 -4.13 8.10 -1.07
N ASP A 77 -5.38 8.22 -1.49
CA ASP A 77 -6.43 8.86 -0.70
C ASP A 77 -6.61 8.17 0.66
N HIS A 78 -6.70 6.85 0.66
CA HIS A 78 -6.87 6.05 1.87
C HIS A 78 -5.73 6.29 2.87
N HIS A 79 -4.48 6.23 2.41
CA HIS A 79 -3.32 6.40 3.27
C HIS A 79 -3.19 7.84 3.77
N ARG A 80 -3.49 8.83 2.93
CA ARG A 80 -3.46 10.23 3.36
C ARG A 80 -4.51 10.53 4.42
N GLN A 81 -5.69 9.94 4.32
CA GLN A 81 -6.72 10.05 5.35
C GLN A 81 -6.24 9.44 6.67
N ARG A 82 -5.60 8.28 6.62
CA ARG A 82 -5.06 7.63 7.83
C ARG A 82 -3.95 8.43 8.47
N VAL A 83 -3.05 9.01 7.68
CA VAL A 83 -1.98 9.88 8.16
C VAL A 83 -2.57 11.12 8.84
N ALA A 84 -3.56 11.75 8.23
CA ALA A 84 -4.23 12.92 8.79
C ALA A 84 -4.90 12.60 10.12
N GLN A 85 -5.59 11.47 10.23
CA GLN A 85 -6.21 10.99 11.48
C GLN A 85 -5.15 10.75 12.55
N SER A 86 -4.07 10.07 12.21
CA SER A 86 -2.97 9.77 13.11
C SER A 86 -2.29 11.05 13.62
N GLN A 87 -2.06 12.03 12.74
CA GLN A 87 -1.49 13.32 13.12
C GLN A 87 -2.43 14.10 14.02
N GLY A 88 -3.73 14.08 13.73
CA GLY A 88 -4.74 14.71 14.58
C GLY A 88 -4.75 14.11 15.98
N GLU A 89 -4.73 12.80 16.09
CA GLU A 89 -4.66 12.08 17.36
C GLU A 89 -3.38 12.41 18.13
N GLN A 90 -2.23 12.44 17.44
CA GLN A 90 -0.95 12.79 18.06
C GLN A 90 -0.93 14.21 18.56
N GLN A 91 -1.50 15.15 17.82
CA GLN A 91 -1.60 16.56 18.24
C GLN A 91 -2.46 16.69 19.48
N GLN A 92 -3.61 16.02 19.54
CA GLN A 92 -4.47 16.01 20.71
C GLN A 92 -3.77 15.42 21.93
N LYS A 93 -3.09 14.29 21.73
CA LYS A 93 -2.34 13.62 22.80
C LYS A 93 -1.20 14.51 23.31
N SER A 94 -0.46 15.15 22.42
CA SER A 94 0.61 16.08 22.81
C SER A 94 0.09 17.26 23.60
N SER A 95 -1.06 17.81 23.23
CA SER A 95 -1.70 18.90 23.94
C SER A 95 -2.13 18.49 25.34
N LEU A 96 -2.70 17.30 25.48
CA LEU A 96 -3.07 16.73 26.78
C LEU A 96 -1.85 16.46 27.65
N GLU A 97 -0.78 15.94 27.09
CA GLU A 97 0.47 15.69 27.79
C GLU A 97 1.08 17.00 28.31
N ARG A 98 1.09 18.03 27.50
CA ARG A 98 1.57 19.38 27.89
C ARG A 98 0.74 19.94 29.04
N PHE A 99 -0.57 19.78 28.98
CA PHE A 99 -1.47 20.24 30.03
C PHE A 99 -1.17 19.51 31.36
N VAL A 100 -1.02 18.20 31.32
CA VAL A 100 -0.72 17.39 32.49
C VAL A 100 0.64 17.79 33.09
N ASP A 101 1.65 17.99 32.27
CA ASP A 101 2.98 18.41 32.72
C ASP A 101 2.92 19.78 33.39
N ARG A 102 2.14 20.71 32.84
CA ARG A 102 1.96 22.05 33.43
C ARG A 102 1.32 21.95 34.83
N VAL A 103 0.28 21.13 34.95
CA VAL A 103 -0.39 20.92 36.26
C VAL A 103 0.58 20.35 37.28
N LYS A 104 1.42 19.40 36.88
CA LYS A 104 2.43 18.80 37.76
C LYS A 104 3.47 19.82 38.22
N GLU A 105 3.89 20.72 37.32
CA GLU A 105 4.86 21.77 37.66
C GLU A 105 4.33 22.79 38.66
N GLU A 106 3.02 23.03 38.62
CA GLU A 106 2.37 23.98 39.55
C GLU A 106 2.15 23.43 40.95
N GLN A 107 2.34 22.13 41.13
CA GLN A 107 2.25 21.49 42.43
C GLN A 107 3.64 21.37 43.06
#